data_8f2384f5ed94da16ada0b5f86d6e5423
#
_entry.id   8f2384f5ed94da16ada0b5f86d6e5423
#
_cell.length_a   1.000
_cell.length_b   1.000
_cell.length_c   1.000
_cell.angle_alpha   90.00
_cell.angle_beta   90.00
_cell.angle_gamma   90.00
#
_symmetry.space_group_name_H-M   'P 1'
#
loop_
_entity.id
_entity.type
_entity.pdbx_description
1 polymer ?
#
loop_
_entity_poly.entity_id
_entity_poly.type
_entity_poly.pdbx_seq_one_letter_code
_entity_poly.pdbx_strand_id
1 'polypeptide(L)'
;MTGPARTRLAKLAPLALGIAVLAAGCASNAPQDTLQPEGPQAEKIHNLILPIFGIAGVVFVLILGGALWVSLKFRAKDDDDFNEFPEQVHGNFRLEIGWTILPAVVLAVVAIFTVLTIFDLAKKPADAITVEVTGQQWWWEYRYDLDDDGTFDEIITANDLVIPAGRDISLRIKSNDVIHSWWAPKLNGKKDAVPGRTHQLTIHAPEVGEYIGGPPRCCHERSQQ
;
A
#
# COMPACT_ATOMS: atom_id res chain seq x y z
N MET A 1 -15.18 38.03 34.39
CA MET A 1 -15.34 38.49 32.97
C MET A 1 -14.64 37.51 32.05
N THR A 2 -15.35 36.50 31.55
CA THR A 2 -14.83 35.52 30.59
C THR A 2 -15.30 35.95 29.22
N GLY A 3 -14.42 36.65 28.48
CA GLY A 3 -14.76 37.24 27.18
C GLY A 3 -15.07 36.19 26.09
N PRO A 4 -15.83 36.57 25.04
CA PRO A 4 -16.29 35.67 23.96
C PRO A 4 -15.15 35.00 23.15
N ALA A 5 -13.91 35.47 23.29
CA ALA A 5 -12.74 34.89 22.68
C ALA A 5 -12.33 33.53 23.29
N ARG A 6 -12.48 33.36 24.63
CA ARG A 6 -12.14 32.10 25.31
C ARG A 6 -13.06 30.95 24.90
N THR A 7 -14.35 31.22 24.68
CA THR A 7 -15.31 30.21 24.25
C THR A 7 -15.11 29.77 22.78
N ARG A 8 -14.60 30.65 21.91
CA ARG A 8 -14.25 30.29 20.52
C ARG A 8 -12.98 29.45 20.46
N LEU A 9 -11.95 29.79 21.23
CA LEU A 9 -10.73 28.97 21.32
C LEU A 9 -11.00 27.56 21.88
N ALA A 10 -11.86 27.45 22.91
CA ALA A 10 -12.23 26.16 23.48
C ALA A 10 -12.99 25.25 22.48
N LYS A 11 -13.74 25.83 21.55
CA LYS A 11 -14.45 25.11 20.49
C LYS A 11 -13.50 24.65 19.35
N LEU A 12 -12.39 25.34 19.15
CA LEU A 12 -11.38 24.98 18.14
C LEU A 12 -10.34 23.97 18.66
N ALA A 13 -10.20 23.84 19.98
CA ALA A 13 -9.22 22.95 20.60
C ALA A 13 -9.35 21.47 20.15
N PRO A 14 -10.56 20.85 20.09
CA PRO A 14 -10.67 19.47 19.64
C PRO A 14 -10.33 19.31 18.15
N LEU A 15 -10.64 20.32 17.32
CA LEU A 15 -10.25 20.29 15.90
C LEU A 15 -8.74 20.40 15.74
N ALA A 16 -8.10 21.33 16.46
CA ALA A 16 -6.65 21.48 16.44
C ALA A 16 -5.93 20.23 16.97
N LEU A 17 -6.46 19.61 18.02
CA LEU A 17 -5.94 18.34 18.55
C LEU A 17 -6.09 17.21 17.52
N GLY A 18 -7.24 17.11 16.85
CA GLY A 18 -7.46 16.12 15.78
C GLY A 18 -6.48 16.29 14.63
N ILE A 19 -6.26 17.52 14.16
CA ILE A 19 -5.25 17.83 13.13
C ILE A 19 -3.84 17.50 13.60
N ALA A 20 -3.49 17.83 14.85
CA ALA A 20 -2.17 17.51 15.41
C ALA A 20 -1.92 16.00 15.53
N VAL A 21 -2.93 15.22 15.91
CA VAL A 21 -2.85 13.75 15.96
C VAL A 21 -2.70 13.15 14.55
N LEU A 22 -3.44 13.66 13.56
CA LEU A 22 -3.30 13.22 12.17
C LEU A 22 -1.91 13.58 11.60
N ALA A 23 -1.39 14.76 11.92
CA ALA A 23 -0.06 15.19 11.49
C ALA A 23 1.08 14.39 12.18
N ALA A 24 0.87 13.93 13.40
CA ALA A 24 1.85 13.13 14.15
C ALA A 24 1.97 11.68 13.63
N GLY A 25 1.02 11.22 12.83
CA GLY A 25 1.06 9.88 12.21
C GLY A 25 2.03 9.75 11.03
N CYS A 26 2.62 10.85 10.55
CA CYS A 26 3.60 10.82 9.46
C CYS A 26 4.99 10.44 10.02
N ALA A 27 5.30 9.14 10.04
CA ALA A 27 6.64 8.65 10.34
C ALA A 27 7.51 8.75 9.06
N SER A 28 8.55 9.58 9.08
CA SER A 28 9.57 9.57 8.04
C SER A 28 10.65 8.53 8.36
N ASN A 29 11.15 7.82 7.35
CA ASN A 29 12.20 6.79 7.48
C ASN A 29 11.81 5.57 8.34
N ALA A 30 10.54 5.19 8.35
CA ALA A 30 10.15 3.92 8.95
C ALA A 30 10.74 2.74 8.17
N PRO A 31 11.25 1.69 8.85
CA PRO A 31 11.91 0.57 8.17
C PRO A 31 11.07 -0.14 7.11
N GLN A 32 9.74 -0.15 7.28
CA GLN A 32 8.77 -0.78 6.38
C GLN A 32 7.84 0.24 5.71
N ASP A 33 8.33 1.46 5.46
CA ASP A 33 7.55 2.51 4.82
C ASP A 33 7.32 2.19 3.32
N THR A 34 6.08 1.89 2.97
CA THR A 34 5.67 1.62 1.59
C THR A 34 5.52 2.89 0.74
N LEU A 35 5.50 4.06 1.37
CA LEU A 35 5.39 5.34 0.69
C LEU A 35 6.75 5.97 0.36
N GLN A 36 7.84 5.32 0.78
CA GLN A 36 9.21 5.67 0.43
C GLN A 36 9.88 4.53 -0.36
N PRO A 37 9.51 4.34 -1.63
CA PRO A 37 10.08 3.28 -2.45
C PRO A 37 11.56 3.57 -2.72
N GLU A 38 12.38 2.52 -2.70
CA GLU A 38 13.80 2.60 -3.06
C GLU A 38 14.08 1.78 -4.32
N GLY A 39 13.38 0.66 -4.51
CA GLY A 39 13.50 -0.14 -5.74
C GLY A 39 12.57 0.30 -6.87
N PRO A 40 12.95 0.09 -8.16
CA PRO A 40 12.15 0.50 -9.31
C PRO A 40 10.78 -0.19 -9.38
N GLN A 41 10.64 -1.40 -8.83
CA GLN A 41 9.37 -2.10 -8.76
C GLN A 41 8.44 -1.46 -7.72
N ALA A 42 8.97 -1.10 -6.56
CA ALA A 42 8.23 -0.37 -5.53
C ALA A 42 7.83 1.04 -6.00
N GLU A 43 8.69 1.72 -6.78
CA GLU A 43 8.39 3.02 -7.38
C GLU A 43 7.20 2.96 -8.36
N LYS A 44 7.13 1.92 -9.19
CA LYS A 44 5.98 1.71 -10.10
C LYS A 44 4.68 1.55 -9.32
N ILE A 45 4.69 0.80 -8.22
CA ILE A 45 3.53 0.63 -7.33
C ILE A 45 3.17 1.96 -6.67
N HIS A 46 4.17 2.70 -6.18
CA HIS A 46 3.98 4.02 -5.55
C HIS A 46 3.34 5.02 -6.53
N ASN A 47 3.86 5.11 -7.75
CA ASN A 47 3.34 5.99 -8.80
C ASN A 47 1.91 5.65 -9.24
N LEU A 48 1.49 4.40 -9.08
CA LEU A 48 0.11 3.98 -9.29
C LEU A 48 -0.80 4.37 -8.10
N ILE A 49 -0.32 4.21 -6.87
CA ILE A 49 -1.11 4.41 -5.65
C ILE A 49 -1.36 5.89 -5.36
N LEU A 50 -0.39 6.78 -5.58
CA LEU A 50 -0.53 8.21 -5.26
C LEU A 50 -1.73 8.90 -5.94
N PRO A 51 -1.96 8.76 -7.26
CA PRO A 51 -3.15 9.31 -7.91
C PRO A 51 -4.44 8.73 -7.34
N ILE A 52 -4.45 7.43 -6.99
CA ILE A 52 -5.60 6.76 -6.39
C ILE A 52 -5.93 7.36 -5.02
N PHE A 53 -4.92 7.60 -4.18
CA PHE A 53 -5.11 8.30 -2.91
C PHE A 53 -5.61 9.73 -3.10
N GLY A 54 -5.14 10.45 -4.12
CA GLY A 54 -5.63 11.77 -4.47
C GLY A 54 -7.13 11.75 -4.81
N ILE A 55 -7.54 10.83 -5.68
CA ILE A 55 -8.96 10.65 -6.05
C ILE A 55 -9.80 10.26 -4.83
N ALA A 56 -9.33 9.28 -4.06
CA ALA A 56 -10.02 8.83 -2.85
C ALA A 56 -10.16 9.95 -1.82
N GLY A 57 -9.13 10.78 -1.65
CA GLY A 57 -9.15 11.95 -0.78
C GLY A 57 -10.20 12.99 -1.19
N VAL A 58 -10.28 13.30 -2.48
CA VAL A 58 -11.31 14.22 -3.02
C VAL A 58 -12.72 13.66 -2.74
N VAL A 59 -12.95 12.37 -3.06
CA VAL A 59 -14.25 11.73 -2.80
C VAL A 59 -14.58 11.74 -1.31
N PHE A 60 -13.60 11.40 -0.46
CA PHE A 60 -13.76 11.42 0.99
C PHE A 60 -14.19 12.80 1.50
N VAL A 61 -13.51 13.87 1.08
CA VAL A 61 -13.82 15.24 1.49
C VAL A 61 -15.21 15.66 1.01
N LEU A 62 -15.58 15.34 -0.23
CA LEU A 62 -16.90 15.66 -0.78
C LEU A 62 -18.02 14.94 -0.03
N ILE A 63 -17.88 13.63 0.22
CA ILE A 63 -18.92 12.86 0.90
C ILE A 63 -19.02 13.24 2.38
N LEU A 64 -17.88 13.32 3.09
CA LEU A 64 -17.88 13.73 4.50
C LEU A 64 -18.38 15.15 4.68
N GLY A 65 -17.91 16.09 3.84
CA GLY A 65 -18.34 17.47 3.86
C GLY A 65 -19.83 17.61 3.54
N GLY A 66 -20.32 16.87 2.55
CA GLY A 66 -21.75 16.81 2.23
C GLY A 66 -22.60 16.26 3.37
N ALA A 67 -22.16 15.14 3.97
CA ALA A 67 -22.85 14.53 5.11
C ALA A 67 -22.91 15.48 6.33
N LEU A 68 -21.79 16.13 6.65
CA LEU A 68 -21.74 17.11 7.73
C LEU A 68 -22.63 18.33 7.44
N TRP A 69 -22.57 18.83 6.20
CA TRP A 69 -23.41 19.96 5.78
C TRP A 69 -24.90 19.64 5.89
N VAL A 70 -25.35 18.48 5.39
CA VAL A 70 -26.75 18.04 5.50
C VAL A 70 -27.15 17.88 6.98
N SER A 71 -26.31 17.22 7.80
CA SER A 71 -26.58 17.01 9.21
C SER A 71 -26.71 18.30 10.01
N LEU A 72 -25.92 19.32 9.65
CA LEU A 72 -25.99 20.62 10.32
C LEU A 72 -27.15 21.47 9.82
N LYS A 73 -27.40 21.47 8.50
CA LYS A 73 -28.41 22.29 7.85
C LYS A 73 -29.84 21.82 8.16
N PHE A 74 -30.05 20.51 8.17
CA PHE A 74 -31.37 19.89 8.38
C PHE A 74 -31.52 19.28 9.78
N ARG A 75 -30.76 19.79 10.73
CA ARG A 75 -30.90 19.41 12.13
C ARG A 75 -32.27 19.82 12.64
N ALA A 76 -33.00 18.89 13.27
CA ALA A 76 -34.26 19.16 13.93
C ALA A 76 -34.12 20.29 14.97
N LYS A 77 -35.09 21.20 15.01
CA LYS A 77 -35.18 22.30 15.96
C LYS A 77 -36.34 22.05 16.89
N ASP A 78 -36.30 22.69 18.06
CA ASP A 78 -37.36 22.53 19.09
C ASP A 78 -38.75 23.01 18.61
N ASP A 79 -38.80 23.87 17.60
CA ASP A 79 -40.03 24.43 17.02
C ASP A 79 -40.56 23.60 15.80
N ASP A 80 -39.87 22.51 15.42
CA ASP A 80 -40.29 21.66 14.29
C ASP A 80 -41.54 20.85 14.69
N ASP A 81 -42.62 20.94 13.86
CA ASP A 81 -43.81 20.09 14.04
C ASP A 81 -43.58 18.71 13.47
N PHE A 82 -43.27 17.75 14.35
CA PHE A 82 -43.04 16.36 13.98
C PHE A 82 -44.30 15.61 13.49
N ASN A 83 -45.48 16.26 13.50
CA ASN A 83 -46.70 15.66 12.94
C ASN A 83 -46.84 15.96 11.43
N GLU A 84 -46.09 16.89 10.89
CA GLU A 84 -46.05 17.15 9.46
C GLU A 84 -45.04 16.24 8.77
N PHE A 85 -45.52 15.40 7.84
CA PHE A 85 -44.62 14.60 7.00
C PHE A 85 -43.98 15.51 5.96
N PRO A 86 -42.63 15.44 5.80
CA PRO A 86 -41.95 16.21 4.76
C PRO A 86 -42.44 15.80 3.37
N GLU A 87 -42.40 16.70 2.42
CA GLU A 87 -42.76 16.46 1.02
C GLU A 87 -41.93 15.28 0.48
N GLN A 88 -42.61 14.27 -0.06
CA GLN A 88 -41.98 13.08 -0.60
C GLN A 88 -41.44 13.38 -2.00
N VAL A 89 -40.13 13.58 -2.12
CA VAL A 89 -39.45 13.84 -3.39
C VAL A 89 -39.01 12.51 -3.99
N HIS A 90 -39.47 12.22 -5.20
CA HIS A 90 -38.98 11.11 -6.00
C HIS A 90 -37.54 11.39 -6.48
N GLY A 91 -36.74 10.32 -6.71
CA GLY A 91 -35.35 10.41 -7.15
C GLY A 91 -35.17 11.21 -8.45
N ASN A 92 -33.93 11.59 -8.72
CA ASN A 92 -33.56 12.26 -9.96
C ASN A 92 -32.72 11.34 -10.84
N PHE A 93 -33.33 10.76 -11.86
CA PHE A 93 -32.71 9.78 -12.77
C PHE A 93 -31.38 10.28 -13.37
N ARG A 94 -31.25 11.57 -13.69
CA ARG A 94 -30.01 12.14 -14.24
C ARG A 94 -28.87 12.14 -13.23
N LEU A 95 -29.19 12.47 -11.98
CA LEU A 95 -28.22 12.42 -10.88
C LEU A 95 -27.82 10.97 -10.57
N GLU A 96 -28.80 10.06 -10.57
CA GLU A 96 -28.58 8.63 -10.32
C GLU A 96 -27.62 8.01 -11.34
N ILE A 97 -27.84 8.27 -12.62
CA ILE A 97 -26.90 7.87 -13.67
C ILE A 97 -25.55 8.54 -13.47
N GLY A 98 -25.51 9.83 -13.15
CA GLY A 98 -24.26 10.58 -12.98
C GLY A 98 -23.37 9.99 -11.92
N TRP A 99 -23.89 9.72 -10.72
CA TRP A 99 -23.08 9.16 -9.64
C TRP A 99 -22.81 7.66 -9.78
N THR A 100 -23.45 6.96 -10.70
CA THR A 100 -23.15 5.56 -11.04
C THR A 100 -22.07 5.49 -12.12
N ILE A 101 -22.23 6.25 -13.21
CA ILE A 101 -21.34 6.16 -14.38
C ILE A 101 -19.98 6.81 -14.07
N LEU A 102 -19.94 7.96 -13.38
CA LEU A 102 -18.69 8.66 -13.11
C LEU A 102 -17.69 7.80 -12.31
N PRO A 103 -18.05 7.19 -11.16
CA PRO A 103 -17.16 6.28 -10.46
C PRO A 103 -16.79 5.03 -11.28
N ALA A 104 -17.73 4.48 -12.06
CA ALA A 104 -17.46 3.32 -12.92
C ALA A 104 -16.37 3.63 -13.96
N VAL A 105 -16.44 4.81 -14.60
CA VAL A 105 -15.40 5.25 -15.54
C VAL A 105 -14.06 5.44 -14.86
N VAL A 106 -14.02 6.10 -13.68
CA VAL A 106 -12.79 6.28 -12.90
C VAL A 106 -12.17 4.92 -12.55
N LEU A 107 -12.96 3.97 -12.05
CA LEU A 107 -12.49 2.63 -11.71
C LEU A 107 -12.00 1.86 -12.95
N ALA A 108 -12.67 1.99 -14.10
CA ALA A 108 -12.21 1.37 -15.34
C ALA A 108 -10.84 1.90 -15.78
N VAL A 109 -10.62 3.21 -15.69
CA VAL A 109 -9.32 3.80 -15.99
C VAL A 109 -8.24 3.30 -15.03
N VAL A 110 -8.51 3.30 -13.71
CA VAL A 110 -7.58 2.77 -12.71
C VAL A 110 -7.27 1.31 -12.96
N ALA A 111 -8.29 0.49 -13.31
CA ALA A 111 -8.12 -0.93 -13.62
C ALA A 111 -7.16 -1.16 -14.79
N ILE A 112 -7.25 -0.35 -15.85
CA ILE A 112 -6.32 -0.45 -17.00
C ILE A 112 -4.89 -0.25 -16.55
N PHE A 113 -4.57 0.83 -15.83
CA PHE A 113 -3.21 1.09 -15.34
C PHE A 113 -2.74 0.02 -14.36
N THR A 114 -3.63 -0.47 -13.50
CA THR A 114 -3.32 -1.56 -12.56
C THR A 114 -2.92 -2.84 -13.31
N VAL A 115 -3.69 -3.24 -14.30
CA VAL A 115 -3.41 -4.44 -15.11
C VAL A 115 -2.08 -4.30 -15.86
N LEU A 116 -1.82 -3.15 -16.48
CA LEU A 116 -0.55 -2.88 -17.16
C LEU A 116 0.64 -2.96 -16.18
N THR A 117 0.51 -2.39 -14.99
CA THR A 117 1.54 -2.46 -13.95
C THR A 117 1.78 -3.90 -13.48
N ILE A 118 0.74 -4.70 -13.28
CA ILE A 118 0.85 -6.12 -12.89
C ILE A 118 1.63 -6.91 -13.95
N PHE A 119 1.31 -6.73 -15.23
CA PHE A 119 2.02 -7.43 -16.31
C PHE A 119 3.48 -6.97 -16.42
N ASP A 120 3.77 -5.71 -16.15
CA ASP A 120 5.13 -5.21 -16.17
C ASP A 120 5.96 -5.76 -14.99
N LEU A 121 5.40 -5.79 -13.79
CA LEU A 121 6.03 -6.35 -12.59
C LEU A 121 6.20 -7.88 -12.65
N ALA A 122 5.42 -8.57 -13.47
CA ALA A 122 5.51 -10.02 -13.65
C ALA A 122 6.66 -10.46 -14.57
N LYS A 123 7.31 -9.53 -15.28
CA LYS A 123 8.42 -9.86 -16.18
C LYS A 123 9.66 -10.27 -15.37
N LYS A 124 10.32 -11.37 -15.82
CA LYS A 124 11.65 -11.72 -15.35
C LYS A 124 12.68 -11.05 -16.26
N PRO A 125 13.59 -10.22 -15.75
CA PRO A 125 14.73 -9.74 -16.52
C PRO A 125 15.64 -10.90 -16.95
N ALA A 126 16.25 -10.78 -18.14
CA ALA A 126 17.01 -11.89 -18.74
C ALA A 126 18.30 -12.22 -17.99
N ASP A 127 18.88 -11.22 -17.32
CA ASP A 127 20.16 -11.29 -16.59
C ASP A 127 19.99 -11.25 -15.08
N ALA A 128 18.77 -11.51 -14.58
CA ALA A 128 18.47 -11.54 -13.16
C ALA A 128 19.06 -12.78 -12.51
N ILE A 129 19.78 -12.61 -11.39
CA ILE A 129 20.20 -13.72 -10.53
C ILE A 129 18.94 -14.38 -9.96
N THR A 130 18.86 -15.69 -10.03
CA THR A 130 17.72 -16.42 -9.51
C THR A 130 17.99 -16.87 -8.08
N VAL A 131 17.04 -16.62 -7.16
CA VAL A 131 17.11 -17.08 -5.77
C VAL A 131 15.83 -17.82 -5.43
N GLU A 132 15.95 -19.05 -4.98
CA GLU A 132 14.81 -19.79 -4.44
C GLU A 132 14.58 -19.41 -2.98
N VAL A 133 13.34 -19.05 -2.66
CA VAL A 133 12.90 -18.60 -1.34
C VAL A 133 11.90 -19.61 -0.82
N THR A 134 12.25 -20.31 0.25
CA THR A 134 11.38 -21.31 0.85
C THR A 134 10.95 -20.89 2.25
N GLY A 135 9.63 -20.66 2.41
CA GLY A 135 9.03 -20.42 3.73
C GLY A 135 8.88 -21.71 4.52
N GLN A 136 9.26 -21.65 5.78
CA GLN A 136 9.12 -22.72 6.77
C GLN A 136 8.73 -22.14 8.12
N GLN A 137 8.05 -22.88 8.96
CA GLN A 137 7.75 -22.47 10.33
C GLN A 137 9.00 -22.63 11.20
N TRP A 138 9.71 -21.60 11.62
CA TRP A 138 9.42 -20.17 11.61
C TRP A 138 10.60 -19.38 11.02
N TRP A 139 11.02 -19.71 9.83
CA TRP A 139 12.20 -19.14 9.20
C TRP A 139 12.08 -19.17 7.66
N TRP A 140 13.01 -18.47 6.98
CA TRP A 140 13.13 -18.46 5.54
C TRP A 140 14.47 -19.06 5.12
N GLU A 141 14.45 -19.94 4.13
CA GLU A 141 15.62 -20.47 3.46
C GLU A 141 15.79 -19.77 2.12
N TYR A 142 17.01 -19.34 1.82
CA TYR A 142 17.37 -18.76 0.53
C TYR A 142 18.47 -19.63 -0.10
N ARG A 143 18.23 -20.06 -1.34
CA ARG A 143 19.17 -20.83 -2.15
C ARG A 143 19.45 -20.07 -3.41
N TYR A 144 20.70 -19.89 -3.77
CA TYR A 144 21.14 -19.08 -4.89
C TYR A 144 21.54 -19.96 -6.07
N ASP A 145 21.17 -19.51 -7.28
CA ASP A 145 21.61 -20.04 -8.56
C ASP A 145 22.42 -18.92 -9.24
N LEU A 146 23.72 -18.97 -9.06
CA LEU A 146 24.63 -17.88 -9.48
C LEU A 146 25.11 -18.04 -10.91
N ASP A 147 25.18 -19.26 -11.44
CA ASP A 147 25.61 -19.59 -12.79
C ASP A 147 24.45 -19.83 -13.77
N ASP A 148 23.19 -19.71 -13.28
CA ASP A 148 21.94 -19.85 -14.04
C ASP A 148 21.81 -21.25 -14.69
N ASP A 149 22.36 -22.27 -14.06
CA ASP A 149 22.26 -23.66 -14.54
C ASP A 149 20.97 -24.36 -14.07
N GLY A 150 20.21 -23.71 -13.19
CA GLY A 150 18.95 -24.18 -12.62
C GLY A 150 19.13 -25.07 -11.38
N THR A 151 20.35 -25.24 -10.88
CA THR A 151 20.63 -25.83 -9.56
C THR A 151 20.70 -24.74 -8.50
N PHE A 152 20.39 -25.06 -7.25
CA PHE A 152 20.33 -24.09 -6.15
C PHE A 152 21.16 -24.61 -4.99
N ASP A 153 22.44 -24.82 -5.22
CA ASP A 153 23.32 -25.51 -4.27
C ASP A 153 24.62 -24.74 -3.90
N GLU A 154 24.93 -23.63 -4.60
CA GLU A 154 26.19 -22.91 -4.37
C GLU A 154 26.21 -22.18 -3.03
N ILE A 155 25.10 -21.50 -2.69
CA ILE A 155 24.98 -20.76 -1.44
C ILE A 155 23.60 -20.99 -0.84
N ILE A 156 23.58 -21.30 0.44
CA ILE A 156 22.34 -21.44 1.23
C ILE A 156 22.44 -20.53 2.45
N THR A 157 21.44 -19.64 2.63
CA THR A 157 21.34 -18.78 3.81
C THR A 157 20.01 -18.95 4.52
N ALA A 158 19.95 -18.58 5.80
CA ALA A 158 18.75 -18.63 6.62
C ALA A 158 18.40 -17.24 7.13
N ASN A 159 17.15 -16.82 6.91
CA ASN A 159 16.55 -15.58 7.34
C ASN A 159 17.09 -14.29 6.67
N ASP A 160 18.36 -14.25 6.32
CA ASP A 160 18.97 -13.08 5.66
C ASP A 160 19.14 -13.38 4.16
N LEU A 161 18.52 -12.56 3.31
CA LEU A 161 18.71 -12.54 1.88
C LEU A 161 19.86 -11.57 1.54
N VAL A 162 20.99 -12.07 1.09
CA VAL A 162 22.15 -11.25 0.69
C VAL A 162 22.19 -11.16 -0.82
N ILE A 163 22.03 -9.95 -1.37
CA ILE A 163 22.01 -9.71 -2.81
C ILE A 163 22.96 -8.57 -3.22
N PRO A 164 23.53 -8.61 -4.41
CA PRO A 164 24.32 -7.49 -4.91
C PRO A 164 23.46 -6.27 -5.22
N ALA A 165 23.93 -5.09 -4.85
CA ALA A 165 23.30 -3.83 -5.26
C ALA A 165 23.43 -3.61 -6.78
N GLY A 166 22.46 -2.92 -7.37
CA GLY A 166 22.45 -2.56 -8.78
C GLY A 166 22.16 -3.73 -9.75
N ARG A 167 21.72 -4.88 -9.24
CA ARG A 167 21.33 -6.03 -10.06
C ARG A 167 19.89 -6.46 -9.80
N ASP A 168 19.24 -6.95 -10.84
CA ASP A 168 17.92 -7.56 -10.72
C ASP A 168 18.02 -8.97 -10.13
N ILE A 169 17.14 -9.28 -9.18
CA ILE A 169 17.06 -10.57 -8.52
C ILE A 169 15.67 -11.15 -8.75
N SER A 170 15.60 -12.35 -9.30
CA SER A 170 14.38 -13.09 -9.52
C SER A 170 14.15 -14.08 -8.39
N LEU A 171 13.21 -13.80 -7.51
CA LEU A 171 12.84 -14.67 -6.40
C LEU A 171 11.85 -15.74 -6.87
N ARG A 172 12.14 -17.01 -6.62
CA ARG A 172 11.23 -18.15 -6.77
C ARG A 172 10.72 -18.55 -5.40
N ILE A 173 9.51 -18.08 -5.08
CA ILE A 173 8.94 -18.14 -3.73
C ILE A 173 8.02 -19.34 -3.60
N LYS A 174 8.31 -20.23 -2.65
CA LYS A 174 7.52 -21.42 -2.32
C LYS A 174 7.44 -21.63 -0.80
N SER A 175 6.62 -22.57 -0.37
CA SER A 175 6.51 -22.98 1.03
C SER A 175 6.60 -24.50 1.15
N ASN A 176 7.19 -24.97 2.24
CA ASN A 176 7.28 -26.40 2.59
C ASN A 176 6.17 -26.85 3.53
N ASP A 177 5.47 -25.95 4.21
CA ASP A 177 4.49 -26.29 5.25
C ASP A 177 3.16 -25.52 5.09
N VAL A 178 3.03 -24.33 5.64
CA VAL A 178 1.83 -23.49 5.57
C VAL A 178 2.04 -22.31 4.64
N ILE A 179 1.01 -21.49 4.43
CA ILE A 179 1.12 -20.26 3.65
C ILE A 179 1.91 -19.23 4.48
N HIS A 180 2.95 -18.67 3.86
CA HIS A 180 3.71 -17.53 4.36
C HIS A 180 3.59 -16.36 3.37
N SER A 181 4.02 -15.16 3.78
CA SER A 181 4.08 -13.99 2.88
C SER A 181 5.47 -13.38 2.94
N TRP A 182 6.15 -13.36 1.80
CA TRP A 182 7.42 -12.65 1.63
C TRP A 182 7.17 -11.22 1.22
N TRP A 183 7.85 -10.26 1.84
CA TRP A 183 7.65 -8.85 1.55
C TRP A 183 8.84 -7.98 1.95
N ALA A 184 9.36 -7.21 1.00
CA ALA A 184 10.33 -6.13 1.21
C ALA A 184 9.70 -4.82 0.68
N PRO A 185 9.00 -4.05 1.54
CA PRO A 185 8.15 -2.93 1.12
C PRO A 185 8.82 -1.88 0.24
N LYS A 186 10.08 -1.57 0.54
CA LYS A 186 10.86 -0.58 -0.21
C LYS A 186 11.33 -1.06 -1.59
N LEU A 187 11.35 -2.38 -1.83
CA LEU A 187 11.82 -2.98 -3.07
C LEU A 187 10.71 -3.43 -4.01
N ASN A 188 9.64 -4.05 -3.47
CA ASN A 188 8.49 -4.51 -4.27
C ASN A 188 7.28 -4.78 -3.37
N GLY A 189 6.18 -5.20 -4.00
CA GLY A 189 4.97 -5.68 -3.33
C GLY A 189 5.15 -7.02 -2.61
N LYS A 190 4.12 -7.41 -1.88
CA LYS A 190 4.06 -8.68 -1.16
C LYS A 190 3.78 -9.85 -2.11
N LYS A 191 4.38 -11.01 -1.83
CA LYS A 191 4.13 -12.27 -2.56
C LYS A 191 3.98 -13.43 -1.59
N ASP A 192 2.88 -14.18 -1.75
CA ASP A 192 2.61 -15.32 -0.89
C ASP A 192 3.43 -16.54 -1.32
N ALA A 193 4.00 -17.22 -0.32
CA ALA A 193 4.62 -18.53 -0.44
C ALA A 193 3.56 -19.60 -0.14
N VAL A 194 3.12 -20.33 -1.15
CA VAL A 194 2.02 -21.30 -1.04
C VAL A 194 2.55 -22.71 -1.24
N PRO A 195 2.22 -23.69 -0.37
CA PRO A 195 2.60 -25.07 -0.58
C PRO A 195 2.15 -25.62 -1.94
N GLY A 196 3.04 -26.33 -2.62
CA GLY A 196 2.73 -26.91 -3.94
C GLY A 196 2.71 -25.93 -5.11
N ARG A 197 3.01 -24.63 -4.88
CA ARG A 197 3.12 -23.60 -5.92
C ARG A 197 4.41 -22.81 -5.78
N THR A 198 5.02 -22.49 -6.92
CA THR A 198 6.14 -21.54 -6.97
C THR A 198 5.67 -20.24 -7.59
N HIS A 199 5.80 -19.15 -6.87
CA HIS A 199 5.51 -17.81 -7.35
C HIS A 199 6.81 -17.09 -7.70
N GLN A 200 6.73 -16.13 -8.62
CA GLN A 200 7.88 -15.34 -9.04
C GLN A 200 7.69 -13.89 -8.63
N LEU A 201 8.79 -13.26 -8.18
CA LEU A 201 8.84 -11.84 -7.82
C LEU A 201 10.22 -11.30 -8.18
N THR A 202 10.29 -10.18 -8.88
CA THR A 202 11.56 -9.51 -9.17
C THR A 202 11.77 -8.37 -8.19
N ILE A 203 12.97 -8.28 -7.62
CA ILE A 203 13.40 -7.15 -6.77
C ILE A 203 14.70 -6.55 -7.30
N HIS A 204 14.94 -5.30 -6.98
CA HIS A 204 16.16 -4.59 -7.32
C HIS A 204 16.52 -3.64 -6.17
N ALA A 205 17.69 -3.81 -5.58
CA ALA A 205 18.24 -2.90 -4.60
C ALA A 205 19.21 -1.94 -5.32
N PRO A 206 18.89 -0.65 -5.49
CA PRO A 206 19.73 0.27 -6.25
C PRO A 206 21.02 0.62 -5.49
N GLU A 207 20.96 0.66 -4.17
CA GLU A 207 22.06 1.06 -3.30
C GLU A 207 22.36 -0.02 -2.26
N VAL A 208 23.58 0.05 -1.72
CA VAL A 208 24.04 -0.76 -0.60
C VAL A 208 23.29 -0.34 0.67
N GLY A 209 22.63 -1.26 1.33
CA GLY A 209 21.85 -0.95 2.53
C GLY A 209 21.14 -2.15 3.12
N GLU A 210 20.44 -1.94 4.22
CA GLU A 210 19.56 -2.92 4.84
C GLU A 210 18.10 -2.59 4.53
N TYR A 211 17.42 -3.50 3.82
CA TYR A 211 16.01 -3.38 3.46
C TYR A 211 15.19 -4.30 4.35
N ILE A 212 14.44 -3.73 5.30
CA ILE A 212 13.68 -4.51 6.26
C ILE A 212 12.38 -5.01 5.61
N GLY A 213 12.21 -6.33 5.59
CA GLY A 213 10.98 -7.01 5.19
C GLY A 213 10.08 -7.37 6.38
N GLY A 214 8.94 -8.05 6.10
CA GLY A 214 8.21 -8.77 7.14
C GLY A 214 9.12 -9.82 7.79
N PRO A 215 8.83 -10.26 9.06
CA PRO A 215 9.76 -11.12 9.77
C PRO A 215 10.11 -12.39 8.94
N PRO A 216 11.38 -12.73 8.79
CA PRO A 216 12.60 -12.13 9.32
C PRO A 216 13.27 -11.11 8.38
N ARG A 217 14.36 -10.48 8.82
CA ARG A 217 15.07 -9.40 8.11
C ARG A 217 15.50 -9.84 6.71
N CYS A 218 15.10 -9.10 5.71
CA CYS A 218 15.59 -9.28 4.34
C CYS A 218 16.69 -8.27 4.06
N CYS A 219 17.77 -8.74 3.43
CA CYS A 219 18.85 -7.95 2.85
C CYS A 219 19.80 -7.31 3.84
N HIS A 220 20.84 -8.03 4.18
CA HIS A 220 22.04 -7.46 4.77
C HIS A 220 23.17 -7.59 3.74
N GLU A 221 23.63 -6.47 3.19
CA GLU A 221 24.81 -6.47 2.37
C GLU A 221 26.05 -6.32 3.26
N ARG A 222 26.89 -7.34 3.26
CA ARG A 222 28.27 -7.21 3.72
C ARG A 222 29.09 -6.85 2.49
N SER A 223 29.50 -5.58 2.36
CA SER A 223 30.54 -5.20 1.41
C SER A 223 31.76 -6.06 1.65
N GLN A 224 32.09 -6.95 0.74
CA GLN A 224 33.42 -7.55 0.70
C GLN A 224 34.36 -6.48 0.14
N GLN A 225 35.28 -6.04 1.00
CA GLN A 225 36.52 -5.39 0.58
C GLN A 225 37.46 -6.42 -0.04
#